data_a5cc55fb32f4e6e233196fd50f97a3ed
#
_entry.id   a5cc55fb32f4e6e233196fd50f97a3ed
#
_cell.length_a   1.000
_cell.length_b   1.000
_cell.length_c   1.000
_cell.angle_alpha   90.00
_cell.angle_beta   90.00
_cell.angle_gamma   90.00
#
_symmetry.space_group_name_H-M   'P 1'
#
loop_
_entity.id
_entity.type
_entity.pdbx_description
1 polymer ?
#
loop_
_entity_poly.entity_id
_entity_poly.type
_entity_poly.pdbx_seq_one_letter_code
_entity_poly.pdbx_strand_id
1 'polypeptide(L)'
;MPDLPASVPARHRSPNSLYDALAAGYDASYAVPGHRKAYDVLAWERVTAFLPAAPATVIDAGCGTGRWVEKFLDLGHRVVGIEQAPGMRAVIASRELGEGFTLVPESMETARVEPASADLVVAMGSTQFTSDPAATIRRYAEWVRPGGHVCVYVDSRLALVLELLRLDRREEALLRLRTGRGVWAVDGTEADVHLYDHAELRRDFLAAGLEDVSGHGLLVSASTIGSAGCTKAMEDDEAGFMALERTLSDDALMVDCGKHLFMSGRRPLA
;
A
#
# COMPACT_ATOMS: atom_id res chain seq x y z
N MET A 1 -39.59 -1.39 2.93
CA MET A 1 -38.21 -1.02 2.73
C MET A 1 -38.17 0.45 2.43
N PRO A 2 -37.57 1.31 3.23
CA PRO A 2 -37.44 2.71 2.89
C PRO A 2 -36.40 2.87 1.78
N ASP A 3 -36.77 3.68 0.77
CA ASP A 3 -35.95 4.04 -0.37
C ASP A 3 -34.61 4.65 0.09
N LEU A 4 -33.51 4.14 -0.45
CA LEU A 4 -32.19 4.74 -0.29
C LEU A 4 -32.21 6.14 -0.94
N PRO A 5 -31.65 7.17 -0.30
CA PRO A 5 -31.59 8.49 -0.90
C PRO A 5 -30.80 8.44 -2.21
N ALA A 6 -31.35 9.13 -3.21
CA ALA A 6 -30.78 9.26 -4.55
C ALA A 6 -29.30 9.63 -4.51
N SER A 7 -28.54 9.01 -5.41
CA SER A 7 -27.12 9.20 -5.60
C SER A 7 -26.68 10.66 -5.50
N VAL A 8 -25.78 10.92 -4.54
CA VAL A 8 -24.98 12.16 -4.56
C VAL A 8 -24.26 12.21 -5.91
N PRO A 9 -24.32 13.33 -6.65
CA PRO A 9 -23.67 13.43 -7.97
C PRO A 9 -22.18 13.09 -7.82
N ALA A 10 -21.68 12.23 -8.68
CA ALA A 10 -20.30 11.81 -8.73
C ALA A 10 -19.40 13.06 -8.85
N ARG A 11 -18.83 13.53 -7.75
CA ARG A 11 -17.69 14.44 -7.79
C ARG A 11 -16.56 13.65 -8.45
N HIS A 12 -15.81 14.27 -9.31
CA HIS A 12 -14.64 13.65 -9.95
C HIS A 12 -13.69 13.16 -8.85
N ARG A 13 -13.74 11.85 -8.56
CA ARG A 13 -12.89 11.17 -7.61
C ARG A 13 -11.71 10.61 -8.36
N SER A 14 -10.60 11.33 -8.33
CA SER A 14 -9.36 10.90 -8.98
C SER A 14 -8.26 10.73 -7.96
N PRO A 15 -7.59 9.57 -7.91
CA PRO A 15 -6.41 9.39 -7.08
C PRO A 15 -5.35 10.48 -7.33
N ASN A 16 -5.15 10.90 -8.57
CA ASN A 16 -4.19 11.96 -8.92
C ASN A 16 -4.47 13.26 -8.17
N SER A 17 -5.72 13.74 -8.19
CA SER A 17 -6.07 14.99 -7.51
C SER A 17 -5.87 14.90 -5.99
N LEU A 18 -6.14 13.73 -5.39
CA LEU A 18 -5.89 13.49 -3.97
C LEU A 18 -4.39 13.53 -3.65
N TYR A 19 -3.58 12.82 -4.43
CA TYR A 19 -2.13 12.76 -4.20
C TYR A 19 -1.43 14.06 -4.56
N ASP A 20 -1.92 14.82 -5.55
CA ASP A 20 -1.43 16.18 -5.83
C ASP A 20 -1.63 17.13 -4.63
N ALA A 21 -2.79 17.06 -3.98
CA ALA A 21 -3.07 17.85 -2.77
C ALA A 21 -2.19 17.46 -1.58
N LEU A 22 -1.83 16.18 -1.47
CA LEU A 22 -1.02 15.66 -0.37
C LEU A 22 0.49 15.88 -0.56
N ALA A 23 0.97 16.06 -1.78
CA ALA A 23 2.38 15.94 -2.15
C ALA A 23 3.33 16.76 -1.27
N ALA A 24 3.02 18.02 -1.01
CA ALA A 24 3.90 18.95 -0.28
C ALA A 24 4.17 18.56 1.19
N GLY A 25 3.20 17.89 1.85
CA GLY A 25 3.31 17.50 3.27
C GLY A 25 3.41 15.99 3.48
N TYR A 26 3.48 15.21 2.39
CA TYR A 26 3.34 13.76 2.46
C TYR A 26 4.41 13.11 3.36
N ASP A 27 5.66 13.40 3.13
CA ASP A 27 6.79 12.78 3.85
C ASP A 27 6.85 13.17 5.32
N ALA A 28 6.50 14.41 5.65
CA ALA A 28 6.51 14.89 7.04
C ALA A 28 5.62 14.04 7.95
N SER A 29 4.53 13.48 7.40
CA SER A 29 3.60 12.62 8.14
C SER A 29 4.19 11.26 8.54
N TYR A 30 5.31 10.85 7.96
CA TYR A 30 6.03 9.61 8.27
C TYR A 30 7.28 9.85 9.12
N ALA A 31 7.76 11.08 9.22
CA ALA A 31 8.97 11.43 9.96
C ALA A 31 8.75 11.52 11.47
N VAL A 32 7.52 11.83 11.90
CA VAL A 32 7.18 11.99 13.33
C VAL A 32 6.66 10.68 13.93
N PRO A 33 6.84 10.45 15.24
CA PRO A 33 6.20 9.31 15.94
C PRO A 33 4.69 9.30 15.69
N GLY A 34 4.16 8.15 15.27
CA GLY A 34 2.75 8.02 14.98
C GLY A 34 2.41 6.77 14.18
N HIS A 35 1.12 6.55 13.97
CA HIS A 35 0.63 5.37 13.27
C HIS A 35 1.20 5.21 11.85
N ARG A 36 1.48 6.33 11.15
CA ARG A 36 2.06 6.29 9.79
C ARG A 36 3.50 5.77 9.82
N LYS A 37 4.34 6.26 10.74
CA LYS A 37 5.69 5.75 10.96
C LYS A 37 5.65 4.26 11.33
N ALA A 38 4.74 3.87 12.22
CA ALA A 38 4.64 2.48 12.68
C ALA A 38 4.38 1.51 11.52
N TYR A 39 3.33 1.71 10.72
CA TYR A 39 3.07 0.79 9.62
C TYR A 39 4.11 0.86 8.50
N ASP A 40 4.74 2.02 8.29
CA ASP A 40 5.83 2.14 7.31
C ASP A 40 7.07 1.32 7.71
N VAL A 41 7.44 1.35 8.99
CA VAL A 41 8.53 0.53 9.52
C VAL A 41 8.19 -0.95 9.38
N LEU A 42 6.97 -1.37 9.78
CA LEU A 42 6.53 -2.76 9.64
C LEU A 42 6.54 -3.22 8.18
N ALA A 43 6.01 -2.40 7.26
CA ALA A 43 6.01 -2.72 5.84
C ALA A 43 7.43 -2.83 5.27
N TRP A 44 8.33 -1.93 5.66
CA TRP A 44 9.74 -1.98 5.26
C TRP A 44 10.43 -3.26 5.73
N GLU A 45 10.24 -3.65 7.00
CA GLU A 45 10.77 -4.90 7.55
C GLU A 45 10.28 -6.12 6.75
N ARG A 46 9.00 -6.13 6.33
CA ARG A 46 8.46 -7.21 5.51
C ARG A 46 9.07 -7.25 4.11
N VAL A 47 9.21 -6.10 3.47
CA VAL A 47 9.79 -6.01 2.11
C VAL A 47 11.26 -6.40 2.10
N THR A 48 12.03 -5.99 3.11
CA THR A 48 13.46 -6.30 3.16
C THR A 48 13.78 -7.79 3.25
N ALA A 49 12.83 -8.61 3.73
CA ALA A 49 12.97 -10.07 3.71
C ALA A 49 13.01 -10.68 2.30
N PHE A 50 12.54 -9.93 1.28
CA PHE A 50 12.49 -10.35 -0.12
C PHE A 50 13.52 -9.64 -1.00
N LEU A 51 14.32 -8.72 -0.44
CA LEU A 51 15.38 -8.05 -1.19
C LEU A 51 16.50 -9.04 -1.51
N PRO A 52 16.85 -9.21 -2.78
CA PRO A 52 18.03 -9.99 -3.14
C PRO A 52 19.31 -9.22 -2.78
N ALA A 53 20.45 -9.90 -2.86
CA ALA A 53 21.74 -9.23 -2.73
C ALA A 53 21.90 -8.12 -3.79
N ALA A 54 22.43 -6.96 -3.39
CA ALA A 54 22.69 -5.86 -4.32
C ALA A 54 23.85 -6.20 -5.29
N PRO A 55 23.83 -5.64 -6.52
CA PRO A 55 22.78 -4.80 -7.08
C PRO A 55 21.61 -5.61 -7.64
N ALA A 56 20.39 -5.18 -7.38
CA ALA A 56 19.17 -5.73 -7.94
C ALA A 56 18.31 -4.63 -8.55
N THR A 57 17.37 -4.99 -9.40
CA THR A 57 16.39 -4.05 -9.97
C THR A 57 15.08 -4.15 -9.21
N VAL A 58 14.65 -3.05 -8.60
CA VAL A 58 13.36 -2.91 -7.89
C VAL A 58 12.44 -2.02 -8.71
N ILE A 59 11.19 -2.44 -8.90
CA ILE A 59 10.12 -1.58 -9.40
C ILE A 59 9.28 -1.14 -8.21
N ASP A 60 9.15 0.18 -8.03
CA ASP A 60 8.25 0.79 -7.04
C ASP A 60 7.02 1.35 -7.78
N ALA A 61 5.91 0.59 -7.75
CA ALA A 61 4.68 0.91 -8.46
C ALA A 61 3.78 1.82 -7.63
N GLY A 62 3.71 3.09 -8.01
CA GLY A 62 3.13 4.17 -7.22
C GLY A 62 4.15 4.71 -6.21
N CYS A 63 5.34 5.06 -6.70
CA CYS A 63 6.48 5.45 -5.86
C CYS A 63 6.28 6.79 -5.13
N GLY A 64 5.25 7.56 -5.48
CA GLY A 64 4.87 8.81 -4.80
C GLY A 64 6.00 9.83 -4.80
N THR A 65 6.38 10.28 -3.63
CA THR A 65 7.47 11.24 -3.42
C THR A 65 8.87 10.62 -3.52
N GLY A 66 8.99 9.31 -3.73
CA GLY A 66 10.26 8.61 -3.82
C GLY A 66 10.90 8.23 -2.48
N ARG A 67 10.15 8.32 -1.38
CA ARG A 67 10.63 8.01 -0.04
C ARG A 67 11.16 6.57 0.12
N TRP A 68 10.54 5.60 -0.55
CA TRP A 68 11.02 4.21 -0.58
C TRP A 68 12.09 4.01 -1.64
N VAL A 69 12.05 4.76 -2.74
CA VAL A 69 13.09 4.78 -3.76
C VAL A 69 14.46 5.10 -3.14
N GLU A 70 14.55 6.15 -2.30
CA GLU A 70 15.80 6.49 -1.59
C GLU A 70 16.33 5.30 -0.77
N LYS A 71 15.46 4.63 0.00
CA LYS A 71 15.86 3.47 0.82
C LYS A 71 16.46 2.34 -0.01
N PHE A 72 15.90 2.05 -1.20
CA PHE A 72 16.44 1.01 -2.08
C PHE A 72 17.76 1.42 -2.73
N LEU A 73 17.89 2.69 -3.12
CA LEU A 73 19.13 3.24 -3.68
C LEU A 73 20.26 3.23 -2.64
N ASP A 74 19.99 3.58 -1.39
CA ASP A 74 20.93 3.54 -0.27
C ASP A 74 21.46 2.12 0.00
N LEU A 75 20.64 1.09 -0.31
CA LEU A 75 21.06 -0.31 -0.25
C LEU A 75 21.83 -0.78 -1.51
N GLY A 76 22.05 0.10 -2.48
CA GLY A 76 22.82 -0.20 -3.70
C GLY A 76 22.01 -0.87 -4.82
N HIS A 77 20.68 -0.80 -4.76
CA HIS A 77 19.81 -1.31 -5.82
C HIS A 77 19.56 -0.27 -6.91
N ARG A 78 19.10 -0.71 -8.07
CA ARG A 78 18.53 0.14 -9.12
C ARG A 78 17.03 0.18 -8.96
N VAL A 79 16.41 1.36 -9.14
CA VAL A 79 14.97 1.54 -8.94
C VAL A 79 14.30 2.14 -10.17
N VAL A 80 13.23 1.50 -10.60
CA VAL A 80 12.26 2.05 -11.56
C VAL A 80 11.01 2.45 -10.78
N GLY A 81 10.80 3.76 -10.61
CA GLY A 81 9.61 4.29 -9.97
C GLY A 81 8.52 4.58 -11.00
N ILE A 82 7.30 4.11 -10.75
CA ILE A 82 6.13 4.41 -11.58
C ILE A 82 5.23 5.35 -10.80
N GLU A 83 4.97 6.56 -11.31
CA GLU A 83 4.12 7.54 -10.64
C GLU A 83 3.38 8.42 -11.64
N GLN A 84 2.04 8.46 -11.53
CA GLN A 84 1.20 9.21 -12.45
C GLN A 84 0.85 10.62 -11.96
N ALA A 85 0.81 10.86 -10.62
CA ALA A 85 0.39 12.13 -10.03
C ALA A 85 1.45 13.23 -10.25
N PRO A 86 1.13 14.33 -10.94
CA PRO A 86 2.09 15.40 -11.24
C PRO A 86 2.74 16.01 -9.99
N GLY A 87 1.96 16.22 -8.91
CA GLY A 87 2.47 16.76 -7.65
C GLY A 87 3.50 15.87 -6.99
N MET A 88 3.24 14.55 -6.94
CA MET A 88 4.20 13.56 -6.44
C MET A 88 5.47 13.52 -7.29
N ARG A 89 5.33 13.55 -8.62
CA ARG A 89 6.48 13.61 -9.55
C ARG A 89 7.32 14.87 -9.37
N ALA A 90 6.70 16.00 -9.07
CA ALA A 90 7.44 17.23 -8.79
C ALA A 90 8.30 17.12 -7.52
N VAL A 91 7.78 16.45 -6.49
CA VAL A 91 8.55 16.20 -5.26
C VAL A 91 9.70 15.23 -5.54
N ILE A 92 9.45 14.10 -6.20
CA ILE A 92 10.53 13.14 -6.49
C ILE A 92 11.61 13.74 -7.41
N ALA A 93 11.24 14.61 -8.35
CA ALA A 93 12.18 15.29 -9.23
C ALA A 93 13.08 16.29 -8.48
N SER A 94 12.64 16.80 -7.32
CA SER A 94 13.46 17.66 -6.47
C SER A 94 14.49 16.90 -5.63
N ARG A 95 14.40 15.56 -5.57
CA ARG A 95 15.36 14.69 -4.93
C ARG A 95 16.46 14.34 -5.93
N GLU A 96 17.67 14.56 -5.61
CA GLU A 96 18.83 14.21 -6.46
C GLU A 96 19.14 12.70 -6.32
N LEU A 97 18.28 11.84 -6.88
CA LEU A 97 18.33 10.38 -6.70
C LEU A 97 19.44 9.69 -7.50
N GLY A 98 20.14 10.41 -8.39
CA GLY A 98 21.29 9.89 -9.15
C GLY A 98 20.91 8.91 -10.27
N GLU A 99 21.94 8.29 -10.87
CA GLU A 99 21.81 7.42 -12.07
C GLU A 99 21.13 6.07 -11.78
N GLY A 100 21.02 5.66 -10.51
CA GLY A 100 20.38 4.41 -10.10
C GLY A 100 18.86 4.45 -10.19
N PHE A 101 18.26 5.63 -10.45
CA PHE A 101 16.81 5.84 -10.49
C PHE A 101 16.32 6.16 -11.90
N THR A 102 15.20 5.55 -12.28
CA THR A 102 14.43 5.89 -13.50
C THR A 102 12.98 6.12 -13.14
N LEU A 103 12.42 7.28 -13.50
CA LEU A 103 11.01 7.60 -13.33
C LEU A 103 10.21 7.29 -14.59
N VAL A 104 9.14 6.50 -14.45
CA VAL A 104 8.12 6.27 -15.48
C VAL A 104 6.87 7.09 -15.10
N PRO A 105 6.57 8.20 -15.82
CA PRO A 105 5.50 9.13 -15.46
C PRO A 105 4.13 8.66 -15.99
N GLU A 106 3.78 7.42 -15.69
CA GLU A 106 2.56 6.74 -16.17
C GLU A 106 1.80 6.10 -15.00
N SER A 107 0.56 5.68 -15.27
CA SER A 107 -0.18 4.80 -14.35
C SER A 107 0.43 3.39 -14.36
N MET A 108 0.48 2.74 -13.21
CA MET A 108 0.85 1.33 -13.12
C MET A 108 -0.07 0.39 -13.92
N GLU A 109 -1.28 0.85 -14.28
CA GLU A 109 -2.21 0.12 -15.14
C GLU A 109 -1.80 0.15 -16.62
N THR A 110 -1.05 1.16 -17.05
CA THR A 110 -0.69 1.39 -18.47
C THR A 110 0.81 1.43 -18.73
N ALA A 111 1.63 1.58 -17.69
CA ALA A 111 3.07 1.72 -17.81
C ALA A 111 3.68 0.59 -18.65
N ARG A 112 4.55 0.96 -19.58
CA ARG A 112 5.29 0.01 -20.41
C ARG A 112 6.59 -0.37 -19.72
N VAL A 113 6.54 -1.50 -19.03
CA VAL A 113 7.68 -2.10 -18.35
C VAL A 113 8.06 -3.38 -19.07
N GLU A 114 9.35 -3.60 -19.30
CA GLU A 114 9.87 -4.83 -19.91
C GLU A 114 9.52 -6.04 -19.02
N PRO A 115 8.90 -7.09 -19.58
CA PRO A 115 8.62 -8.30 -18.81
C PRO A 115 9.87 -8.94 -18.22
N ALA A 116 9.76 -9.51 -17.03
CA ALA A 116 10.84 -10.19 -16.33
C ALA A 116 12.11 -9.33 -16.11
N SER A 117 11.96 -8.01 -16.00
CA SER A 117 13.07 -7.06 -15.86
C SER A 117 13.43 -6.74 -14.40
N ALA A 118 12.56 -7.06 -13.44
CA ALA A 118 12.76 -6.75 -12.03
C ALA A 118 13.04 -7.98 -11.18
N ASP A 119 13.83 -7.81 -10.15
CA ASP A 119 14.06 -8.78 -9.08
C ASP A 119 12.95 -8.73 -8.04
N LEU A 120 12.44 -7.52 -7.79
CA LEU A 120 11.38 -7.24 -6.84
C LEU A 120 10.44 -6.16 -7.40
N VAL A 121 9.15 -6.38 -7.29
CA VAL A 121 8.12 -5.36 -7.51
C VAL A 121 7.45 -5.05 -6.18
N VAL A 122 7.41 -3.78 -5.81
CA VAL A 122 6.69 -3.30 -4.63
C VAL A 122 5.58 -2.33 -5.02
N ALA A 123 4.45 -2.37 -4.31
CA ALA A 123 3.33 -1.44 -4.48
C ALA A 123 2.73 -1.12 -3.10
N MET A 124 3.23 -0.05 -2.49
CA MET A 124 2.99 0.25 -1.09
C MET A 124 1.87 1.28 -0.93
N GLY A 125 0.62 0.78 -0.82
CA GLY A 125 -0.56 1.61 -0.64
C GLY A 125 -1.07 2.27 -1.93
N SER A 126 -0.75 1.72 -3.09
CA SER A 126 -1.08 2.29 -4.40
C SER A 126 -2.07 1.43 -5.21
N THR A 127 -1.95 0.11 -5.17
CA THR A 127 -2.74 -0.85 -5.98
C THR A 127 -4.24 -0.70 -5.79
N GLN A 128 -4.70 -0.41 -4.56
CA GLN A 128 -6.13 -0.26 -4.25
C GLN A 128 -6.83 0.91 -4.95
N PHE A 129 -6.07 1.84 -5.54
CA PHE A 129 -6.60 2.99 -6.28
C PHE A 129 -6.70 2.75 -7.79
N THR A 130 -6.29 1.59 -8.28
CA THR A 130 -6.42 1.24 -9.70
C THR A 130 -7.85 0.84 -10.04
N SER A 131 -8.21 0.93 -11.31
CA SER A 131 -9.56 0.59 -11.78
C SER A 131 -9.83 -0.92 -11.70
N ASP A 132 -8.79 -1.74 -11.94
CA ASP A 132 -8.78 -3.19 -11.80
C ASP A 132 -7.51 -3.63 -11.05
N PRO A 133 -7.58 -3.68 -9.70
CA PRO A 133 -6.43 -4.08 -8.90
C PRO A 133 -5.94 -5.50 -9.20
N ALA A 134 -6.83 -6.45 -9.50
CA ALA A 134 -6.46 -7.81 -9.85
C ALA A 134 -5.69 -7.87 -11.19
N ALA A 135 -6.10 -7.10 -12.20
CA ALA A 135 -5.34 -6.95 -13.44
C ALA A 135 -3.98 -6.30 -13.20
N THR A 136 -3.93 -5.32 -12.30
CA THR A 136 -2.69 -4.63 -11.95
C THR A 136 -1.70 -5.59 -11.26
N ILE A 137 -2.16 -6.45 -10.35
CA ILE A 137 -1.32 -7.49 -9.73
C ILE A 137 -0.78 -8.48 -10.78
N ARG A 138 -1.57 -8.86 -11.80
CA ARG A 138 -1.07 -9.69 -12.92
C ARG A 138 0.08 -9.01 -13.66
N ARG A 139 0.00 -7.69 -13.89
CA ARG A 139 1.10 -6.93 -14.52
C ARG A 139 2.37 -6.95 -13.65
N TYR A 140 2.25 -6.84 -12.33
CA TYR A 140 3.40 -6.96 -11.42
C TYR A 140 4.08 -8.33 -11.54
N ALA A 141 3.28 -9.40 -11.64
CA ALA A 141 3.79 -10.75 -11.86
C ALA A 141 4.49 -10.92 -13.22
N GLU A 142 4.07 -10.16 -14.25
CA GLU A 142 4.74 -10.14 -15.54
C GLU A 142 6.08 -9.39 -15.49
N TRP A 143 6.17 -8.30 -14.71
CA TRP A 143 7.38 -7.46 -14.61
C TRP A 143 8.51 -8.13 -13.82
N VAL A 144 8.15 -8.90 -12.79
CA VAL A 144 9.14 -9.59 -11.97
C VAL A 144 9.69 -10.81 -12.71
N ARG A 145 11.02 -11.08 -12.62
CA ARG A 145 11.65 -12.23 -13.23
C ARG A 145 11.26 -13.56 -12.55
N PRO A 146 11.41 -14.72 -13.18
CA PRO A 146 11.26 -16.01 -12.51
C PRO A 146 12.13 -16.07 -11.24
N GLY A 147 11.54 -16.51 -10.14
CA GLY A 147 12.15 -16.55 -8.80
C GLY A 147 12.17 -15.22 -8.05
N GLY A 148 11.80 -14.10 -8.69
CA GLY A 148 11.64 -12.79 -8.03
C GLY A 148 10.30 -12.68 -7.30
N HIS A 149 10.11 -11.57 -6.55
CA HIS A 149 8.96 -11.39 -5.67
C HIS A 149 8.13 -10.16 -6.01
N VAL A 150 6.84 -10.26 -5.74
CA VAL A 150 5.89 -9.16 -5.73
C VAL A 150 5.46 -8.93 -4.27
N CYS A 151 5.56 -7.69 -3.79
CA CYS A 151 5.10 -7.26 -2.48
C CYS A 151 4.08 -6.13 -2.65
N VAL A 152 2.90 -6.31 -2.09
CA VAL A 152 1.82 -5.31 -2.14
C VAL A 152 1.33 -5.05 -0.73
N TYR A 153 1.09 -3.79 -0.36
CA TYR A 153 0.24 -3.52 0.77
C TYR A 153 -0.97 -2.67 0.36
N VAL A 154 -2.12 -2.97 0.97
CA VAL A 154 -3.41 -2.35 0.66
C VAL A 154 -4.21 -2.11 1.94
N ASP A 155 -5.25 -1.27 1.87
CA ASP A 155 -6.15 -1.03 3.00
C ASP A 155 -7.03 -2.26 3.28
N SER A 156 -7.15 -2.61 4.57
CA SER A 156 -7.98 -3.71 5.04
C SER A 156 -9.46 -3.30 5.13
N ARG A 157 -10.32 -4.11 4.51
CA ARG A 157 -11.78 -3.96 4.60
C ARG A 157 -12.28 -4.12 6.03
N LEU A 158 -11.79 -5.16 6.73
CA LEU A 158 -12.24 -5.43 8.10
C LEU A 158 -11.79 -4.34 9.06
N ALA A 159 -10.56 -3.88 8.95
CA ALA A 159 -10.04 -2.80 9.81
C ALA A 159 -10.86 -1.51 9.65
N LEU A 160 -11.20 -1.12 8.40
CA LEU A 160 -12.06 0.04 8.17
C LEU A 160 -13.47 -0.17 8.74
N VAL A 161 -14.05 -1.35 8.58
CA VAL A 161 -15.36 -1.68 9.15
C VAL A 161 -15.34 -1.55 10.68
N LEU A 162 -14.31 -2.08 11.34
CA LEU A 162 -14.16 -1.97 12.79
C LEU A 162 -13.96 -0.51 13.25
N GLU A 163 -13.17 0.27 12.50
CA GLU A 163 -13.00 1.70 12.76
C GLU A 163 -14.34 2.46 12.64
N LEU A 164 -15.12 2.20 11.60
CA LEU A 164 -16.43 2.82 11.40
C LEU A 164 -17.42 2.44 12.52
N LEU A 165 -17.39 1.18 12.99
CA LEU A 165 -18.20 0.74 14.12
C LEU A 165 -17.80 1.46 15.42
N ARG A 166 -16.51 1.61 15.67
CA ARG A 166 -15.97 2.38 16.82
C ARG A 166 -16.42 3.84 16.79
N LEU A 167 -16.59 4.41 15.59
CA LEU A 167 -17.06 5.79 15.36
C LEU A 167 -18.61 5.89 15.29
N ASP A 168 -19.34 4.81 15.62
CA ASP A 168 -20.81 4.68 15.54
C ASP A 168 -21.40 4.94 14.12
N ARG A 169 -20.59 4.70 13.06
CA ARG A 169 -20.98 4.83 11.63
C ARG A 169 -21.47 3.49 11.08
N ARG A 170 -22.50 2.91 11.67
CA ARG A 170 -22.94 1.52 11.40
C ARG A 170 -23.42 1.29 9.98
N GLU A 171 -24.18 2.20 9.40
CA GLU A 171 -24.70 2.07 8.03
C GLU A 171 -23.56 2.06 7.02
N GLU A 172 -22.58 2.93 7.21
CA GLU A 172 -21.41 2.98 6.37
C GLU A 172 -20.54 1.73 6.54
N ALA A 173 -20.33 1.24 7.77
CA ALA A 173 -19.63 0.00 8.02
C ALA A 173 -20.24 -1.17 7.24
N LEU A 174 -21.57 -1.31 7.28
CA LEU A 174 -22.28 -2.32 6.50
C LEU A 174 -22.13 -2.13 4.99
N LEU A 175 -22.16 -0.89 4.51
CA LEU A 175 -21.94 -0.59 3.09
C LEU A 175 -20.53 -1.04 2.66
N ARG A 176 -19.48 -0.66 3.41
CA ARG A 176 -18.09 -1.03 3.10
C ARG A 176 -17.87 -2.54 3.15
N LEU A 177 -18.45 -3.21 4.16
CA LEU A 177 -18.38 -4.66 4.28
C LEU A 177 -18.97 -5.39 3.06
N ARG A 178 -20.12 -4.91 2.56
CA ARG A 178 -20.84 -5.55 1.45
C ARG A 178 -20.20 -5.25 0.08
N THR A 179 -19.68 -4.04 -0.09
CA THR A 179 -19.22 -3.56 -1.41
C THR A 179 -17.72 -3.76 -1.63
N GLY A 180 -16.90 -3.90 -0.58
CA GLY A 180 -15.44 -3.85 -0.71
C GLY A 180 -14.92 -2.51 -1.24
N ARG A 181 -15.73 -1.44 -1.15
CA ARG A 181 -15.38 -0.11 -1.67
C ARG A 181 -15.37 0.91 -0.55
N GLY A 182 -14.36 1.76 -0.56
CA GLY A 182 -14.20 2.88 0.35
C GLY A 182 -14.05 4.19 -0.41
N VAL A 183 -13.94 5.26 0.36
CA VAL A 183 -13.57 6.59 -0.14
C VAL A 183 -12.51 7.12 0.81
N TRP A 184 -11.39 7.50 0.27
CA TRP A 184 -10.40 8.26 1.01
C TRP A 184 -10.56 9.74 0.67
N ALA A 185 -10.72 10.56 1.71
CA ALA A 185 -10.95 12.00 1.58
C ALA A 185 -9.91 12.77 2.39
N VAL A 186 -9.28 13.76 1.76
CA VAL A 186 -8.34 14.68 2.40
C VAL A 186 -8.54 16.07 1.79
N ASP A 187 -8.69 17.09 2.63
CA ASP A 187 -8.78 18.51 2.24
C ASP A 187 -9.76 18.80 1.10
N GLY A 188 -10.92 18.13 1.12
CA GLY A 188 -11.97 18.32 0.12
C GLY A 188 -11.75 17.56 -1.20
N THR A 189 -10.65 16.84 -1.35
CA THR A 189 -10.42 15.89 -2.43
C THR A 189 -10.77 14.47 -2.01
N GLU A 190 -11.25 13.65 -2.94
CA GLU A 190 -11.66 12.28 -2.67
C GLU A 190 -11.10 11.33 -3.74
N ALA A 191 -10.79 10.10 -3.32
CA ALA A 191 -10.50 8.99 -4.20
C ALA A 191 -11.29 7.74 -3.80
N ASP A 192 -11.82 7.03 -4.78
CA ASP A 192 -12.38 5.71 -4.54
C ASP A 192 -11.25 4.72 -4.25
N VAL A 193 -11.47 3.83 -3.28
CA VAL A 193 -10.50 2.83 -2.87
C VAL A 193 -11.14 1.44 -2.86
N HIS A 194 -10.45 0.46 -3.40
CA HIS A 194 -10.78 -0.95 -3.25
C HIS A 194 -10.26 -1.44 -1.89
N LEU A 195 -11.16 -1.98 -1.08
CA LEU A 195 -10.84 -2.51 0.25
C LEU A 195 -10.75 -4.03 0.17
N TYR A 196 -9.59 -4.55 0.50
CA TYR A 196 -9.34 -5.99 0.46
C TYR A 196 -9.62 -6.68 1.80
N ASP A 197 -10.01 -7.94 1.76
CA ASP A 197 -9.70 -8.91 2.80
C ASP A 197 -8.52 -9.81 2.37
N HIS A 198 -7.94 -10.51 3.33
CA HIS A 198 -6.79 -11.39 3.09
C HIS A 198 -7.08 -12.47 2.04
N ALA A 199 -8.26 -13.09 2.09
CA ALA A 199 -8.63 -14.16 1.16
C ALA A 199 -8.77 -13.65 -0.28
N GLU A 200 -9.33 -12.45 -0.47
CA GLU A 200 -9.46 -11.79 -1.77
C GLU A 200 -8.09 -11.45 -2.35
N LEU A 201 -7.24 -10.77 -1.59
CA LEU A 201 -5.90 -10.39 -2.04
C LEU A 201 -5.04 -11.63 -2.36
N ARG A 202 -5.12 -12.66 -1.53
CA ARG A 202 -4.43 -13.93 -1.77
C ARG A 202 -4.91 -14.61 -3.06
N ARG A 203 -6.21 -14.62 -3.32
CA ARG A 203 -6.78 -15.15 -4.56
C ARG A 203 -6.24 -14.43 -5.78
N ASP A 204 -6.14 -13.10 -5.74
CA ASP A 204 -5.63 -12.30 -6.86
C ASP A 204 -4.14 -12.58 -7.13
N PHE A 205 -3.33 -12.78 -6.08
CA PHE A 205 -1.93 -13.19 -6.20
C PHE A 205 -1.81 -14.58 -6.86
N LEU A 206 -2.60 -15.56 -6.39
CA LEU A 206 -2.61 -16.90 -6.97
C LEU A 206 -3.11 -16.89 -8.44
N ALA A 207 -4.13 -16.09 -8.75
CA ALA A 207 -4.65 -15.92 -10.10
C ALA A 207 -3.66 -15.22 -11.04
N ALA A 208 -2.73 -14.43 -10.50
CA ALA A 208 -1.60 -13.85 -11.23
C ALA A 208 -0.47 -14.86 -11.48
N GLY A 209 -0.60 -16.09 -11.03
CA GLY A 209 0.42 -17.14 -11.18
C GLY A 209 1.57 -17.06 -10.18
N LEU A 210 1.41 -16.31 -9.11
CA LEU A 210 2.40 -16.24 -8.03
C LEU A 210 2.24 -17.43 -7.08
N GLU A 211 3.34 -17.93 -6.54
CA GLU A 211 3.41 -19.01 -5.56
C GLU A 211 4.03 -18.53 -4.25
N ASP A 212 4.09 -19.39 -3.22
CA ASP A 212 4.60 -19.05 -1.89
C ASP A 212 3.93 -17.78 -1.31
N VAL A 213 2.62 -17.64 -1.58
CA VAL A 213 1.84 -16.45 -1.21
C VAL A 213 1.64 -16.41 0.30
N SER A 214 2.16 -15.35 0.93
CA SER A 214 2.09 -15.10 2.37
C SER A 214 1.51 -13.71 2.66
N GLY A 215 0.66 -13.62 3.69
CA GLY A 215 -0.01 -12.38 4.08
C GLY A 215 0.18 -12.05 5.56
N HIS A 216 0.26 -10.74 5.87
CA HIS A 216 0.40 -10.21 7.22
C HIS A 216 -0.50 -8.99 7.42
N GLY A 217 -1.04 -8.83 8.62
CA GLY A 217 -1.70 -7.59 9.02
C GLY A 217 -0.66 -6.59 9.53
N LEU A 218 -0.72 -5.35 9.07
CA LEU A 218 0.14 -4.28 9.57
C LEU A 218 -0.67 -3.32 10.44
N LEU A 219 -0.11 -2.95 11.59
CA LEU A 219 -0.74 -2.06 12.57
C LEU A 219 -2.10 -2.63 13.05
N VAL A 220 -2.04 -3.82 13.64
CA VAL A 220 -3.21 -4.60 14.08
C VAL A 220 -3.97 -3.91 15.20
N SER A 221 -3.28 -3.32 16.18
CA SER A 221 -3.91 -2.62 17.31
C SER A 221 -4.75 -1.42 16.88
N ALA A 222 -4.52 -0.86 15.67
CA ALA A 222 -5.33 0.25 15.16
C ALA A 222 -6.81 -0.09 15.02
N SER A 223 -7.17 -1.34 14.78
CA SER A 223 -8.56 -1.81 14.72
C SER A 223 -9.28 -1.64 16.06
N THR A 224 -8.55 -1.67 17.17
CA THR A 224 -9.08 -1.54 18.54
C THR A 224 -8.93 -0.12 19.08
N ILE A 225 -7.71 0.42 19.08
CA ILE A 225 -7.43 1.74 19.70
C ILE A 225 -7.46 2.90 18.70
N GLY A 226 -7.56 2.61 17.41
CA GLY A 226 -7.57 3.60 16.33
C GLY A 226 -6.21 4.25 16.07
N SER A 227 -6.12 5.03 15.00
CA SER A 227 -4.88 5.72 14.61
C SER A 227 -4.35 6.67 15.69
N ALA A 228 -5.24 7.39 16.38
CA ALA A 228 -4.84 8.29 17.48
C ALA A 228 -4.28 7.51 18.68
N GLY A 229 -4.88 6.37 19.03
CA GLY A 229 -4.38 5.49 20.09
C GLY A 229 -3.01 4.91 19.75
N CYS A 230 -2.80 4.49 18.50
CA CYS A 230 -1.48 4.04 18.04
C CYS A 230 -0.44 5.17 18.08
N THR A 231 -0.80 6.38 17.69
CA THR A 231 0.10 7.54 17.78
C THR A 231 0.52 7.78 19.22
N LYS A 232 -0.45 7.79 20.16
CA LYS A 232 -0.15 7.95 21.58
C LYS A 232 0.75 6.82 22.10
N ALA A 233 0.49 5.57 21.75
CA ALA A 233 1.31 4.43 22.17
C ALA A 233 2.75 4.53 21.65
N MET A 234 2.93 5.00 20.39
CA MET A 234 4.25 5.29 19.82
C MET A 234 4.99 6.41 20.56
N GLU A 235 4.28 7.44 21.01
CA GLU A 235 4.85 8.56 21.79
C GLU A 235 5.24 8.13 23.21
N ASP A 236 4.41 7.28 23.83
CA ASP A 236 4.62 6.82 25.19
C ASP A 236 5.75 5.76 25.30
N ASP A 237 5.77 4.78 24.37
CA ASP A 237 6.77 3.70 24.31
C ASP A 237 6.86 3.12 22.89
N GLU A 238 7.63 3.76 22.02
CA GLU A 238 7.81 3.31 20.62
C GLU A 238 8.33 1.87 20.54
N ALA A 239 9.31 1.51 21.36
CA ALA A 239 9.95 0.20 21.29
C ALA A 239 9.00 -0.93 21.70
N GLY A 240 8.29 -0.77 22.81
CA GLY A 240 7.30 -1.74 23.29
C GLY A 240 6.11 -1.87 22.36
N PHE A 241 5.60 -0.74 21.84
CA PHE A 241 4.52 -0.74 20.87
C PHE A 241 4.90 -1.46 19.55
N MET A 242 6.09 -1.18 19.00
CA MET A 242 6.57 -1.84 17.79
C MET A 242 6.84 -3.33 18.01
N ALA A 243 7.32 -3.75 19.19
CA ALA A 243 7.49 -5.16 19.53
C ALA A 243 6.13 -5.89 19.57
N LEU A 244 5.12 -5.27 20.17
CA LEU A 244 3.74 -5.79 20.17
C LEU A 244 3.21 -5.94 18.74
N GLU A 245 3.32 -4.89 17.92
CA GLU A 245 2.82 -4.91 16.54
C GLU A 245 3.50 -5.98 15.68
N ARG A 246 4.80 -6.22 15.83
CA ARG A 246 5.48 -7.34 15.14
C ARG A 246 4.89 -8.68 15.56
N THR A 247 4.64 -8.89 16.85
CA THR A 247 4.04 -10.12 17.36
C THR A 247 2.64 -10.33 16.80
N LEU A 248 1.80 -9.28 16.81
CA LEU A 248 0.44 -9.35 16.26
C LEU A 248 0.45 -9.57 14.74
N SER A 249 1.38 -8.94 14.03
CA SER A 249 1.54 -9.07 12.57
C SER A 249 1.97 -10.49 12.13
N ASP A 250 2.63 -11.24 13.01
CA ASP A 250 3.05 -12.62 12.75
C ASP A 250 1.94 -13.65 13.06
N ASP A 251 0.89 -13.25 13.75
CA ASP A 251 -0.22 -14.14 14.08
C ASP A 251 -1.20 -14.24 12.90
N ALA A 252 -1.33 -15.44 12.35
CA ALA A 252 -2.20 -15.71 11.19
C ALA A 252 -3.69 -15.40 11.44
N LEU A 253 -4.16 -15.42 12.69
CA LEU A 253 -5.54 -15.07 13.05
C LEU A 253 -5.78 -13.55 13.02
N MET A 254 -4.72 -12.76 13.09
CA MET A 254 -4.78 -11.30 13.17
C MET A 254 -4.61 -10.61 11.81
N VAL A 255 -4.39 -11.34 10.73
CA VAL A 255 -4.08 -10.78 9.41
C VAL A 255 -5.12 -9.74 8.98
N ASP A 256 -6.41 -10.09 8.98
CA ASP A 256 -7.48 -9.19 8.56
C ASP A 256 -7.76 -8.04 9.55
N CYS A 257 -7.24 -8.14 10.79
CA CYS A 257 -7.33 -7.07 11.79
C CYS A 257 -6.29 -5.96 11.58
N GLY A 258 -5.27 -6.16 10.75
CA GLY A 258 -4.32 -5.12 10.39
C GLY A 258 -4.99 -3.94 9.70
N LYS A 259 -4.60 -2.70 10.05
CA LYS A 259 -5.07 -1.50 9.32
C LYS A 259 -4.79 -1.62 7.82
N HIS A 260 -3.66 -2.24 7.50
CA HIS A 260 -3.29 -2.60 6.14
C HIS A 260 -2.97 -4.09 6.06
N LEU A 261 -3.20 -4.67 4.88
CA LEU A 261 -2.80 -6.03 4.54
C LEU A 261 -1.52 -5.96 3.70
N PHE A 262 -0.47 -6.63 4.15
CA PHE A 262 0.72 -6.89 3.35
C PHE A 262 0.61 -8.28 2.74
N MET A 263 0.91 -8.40 1.45
CA MET A 263 0.94 -9.69 0.73
C MET A 263 2.22 -9.77 -0.09
N SER A 264 2.88 -10.92 -0.02
CA SER A 264 4.01 -11.26 -0.88
C SER A 264 3.73 -12.53 -1.66
N GLY A 265 4.34 -12.65 -2.84
CA GLY A 265 4.30 -13.85 -3.66
C GLY A 265 5.51 -13.92 -4.58
N ARG A 266 5.93 -15.13 -4.90
CA ARG A 266 7.09 -15.40 -5.77
C ARG A 266 6.62 -15.80 -7.17
N ARG A 267 7.26 -15.27 -8.22
CA ARG A 267 7.07 -15.79 -9.57
C ARG A 267 7.75 -17.18 -9.67
N PRO A 268 7.05 -18.22 -10.16
CA PRO A 268 7.62 -19.55 -10.34
C PRO A 268 8.96 -19.51 -11.09
N LEU A 269 9.87 -20.42 -10.74
CA LEU A 269 11.04 -20.70 -11.57
C LEU A 269 10.54 -21.37 -12.86
N ALA A 270 11.02 -20.93 -14.00
CA ALA A 270 10.62 -21.46 -15.30
C ALA A 270 11.03 -22.93 -15.47
#